data_8654f998439c02766b4283add2da92e7
#
_entry.id   8654f998439c02766b4283add2da92e7
#
_cell.length_a   1.000
_cell.length_b   1.000
_cell.length_c   1.000
_cell.angle_alpha   90.00
_cell.angle_beta   90.00
_cell.angle_gamma   90.00
#
_symmetry.space_group_name_H-M   'P 1'
#
loop_
_entity.id
_entity.type
_entity.pdbx_description
1 polymer ?
#
loop_
_entity_poly.entity_id
_entity_poly.type
_entity_poly.pdbx_seq_one_letter_code
_entity_poly.pdbx_strand_id
1 'polypeptide(L)'
;SQAKGLIAGESYIEDVLSAHGYEIFKPENFELRAQLEKYLSSQNLVFSEGSALHTLQLLGSNIGKVHVIRRRPNYDMCKNFILPRAESVEYPALGGLVCGLRNNEPLLECGITIPSVEKLERFLSTLLGKAIQIDIELLNERIKNDLVKYYQGELESARAKIAGYNSSLLKAIKEAGYAEVINNE
;
A
#
# COMPACT_ATOMS: atom_id res chain seq x y z
N SER A 1 -5.97 15.92 -5.05
CA SER A 1 -4.66 15.41 -5.50
C SER A 1 -4.81 13.92 -5.73
N GLN A 2 -4.53 13.44 -6.93
CA GLN A 2 -4.56 12.02 -7.23
C GLN A 2 -3.50 11.33 -6.38
N ALA A 3 -3.91 10.34 -5.57
CA ALA A 3 -3.00 9.53 -4.80
C ALA A 3 -2.00 8.84 -5.75
N LYS A 4 -0.72 9.11 -5.54
CA LYS A 4 0.34 8.50 -6.34
C LYS A 4 0.64 7.12 -5.76
N GLY A 5 0.07 6.11 -6.38
CA GLY A 5 0.28 4.71 -6.03
C GLY A 5 -0.53 4.23 -4.82
N LEU A 6 -1.00 3.00 -4.91
CA LEU A 6 -1.93 2.38 -3.97
C LEU A 6 -1.51 0.93 -3.69
N ILE A 7 -2.10 0.35 -2.64
CA ILE A 7 -2.16 -1.10 -2.42
C ILE A 7 -3.61 -1.50 -2.65
N ALA A 8 -3.87 -2.38 -3.61
CA ALA A 8 -5.22 -2.87 -3.88
C ALA A 8 -5.69 -3.74 -2.71
N GLY A 9 -6.94 -3.57 -2.29
CA GLY A 9 -7.49 -4.28 -1.14
C GLY A 9 -6.94 -3.77 0.20
N GLU A 10 -6.39 -2.56 0.29
CA GLU A 10 -5.92 -1.97 1.55
C GLU A 10 -7.02 -1.95 2.62
N SER A 11 -8.27 -1.66 2.22
CA SER A 11 -9.41 -1.68 3.14
C SER A 11 -9.66 -3.06 3.76
N TYR A 12 -9.37 -4.16 3.05
CA TYR A 12 -9.43 -5.50 3.63
C TYR A 12 -8.38 -5.69 4.73
N ILE A 13 -7.15 -5.21 4.50
CA ILE A 13 -6.07 -5.26 5.49
C ILE A 13 -6.45 -4.44 6.73
N GLU A 14 -7.02 -3.24 6.53
CA GLU A 14 -7.53 -2.38 7.61
C GLU A 14 -8.63 -3.09 8.42
N ASP A 15 -9.60 -3.73 7.76
CA ASP A 15 -10.68 -4.47 8.43
C ASP A 15 -10.12 -5.61 9.30
N VAL A 16 -9.17 -6.40 8.77
CA VAL A 16 -8.52 -7.48 9.53
C VAL A 16 -7.75 -6.93 10.72
N LEU A 17 -6.96 -5.89 10.54
CA LEU A 17 -6.19 -5.27 11.63
C LEU A 17 -7.11 -4.68 12.70
N SER A 18 -8.17 -4.00 12.30
CA SER A 18 -9.18 -3.43 13.22
C SER A 18 -9.87 -4.51 14.05
N ALA A 19 -10.24 -5.63 13.43
CA ALA A 19 -10.82 -6.78 14.14
C ALA A 19 -9.85 -7.42 15.17
N HIS A 20 -8.56 -7.09 15.08
CA HIS A 20 -7.51 -7.57 15.99
C HIS A 20 -6.96 -6.47 16.91
N GLY A 21 -7.71 -5.38 17.09
CA GLY A 21 -7.41 -4.33 18.07
C GLY A 21 -6.46 -3.24 17.59
N TYR A 22 -6.13 -3.20 16.30
CA TYR A 22 -5.43 -2.06 15.72
C TYR A 22 -6.41 -0.90 15.47
N GLU A 23 -5.99 0.29 15.79
CA GLU A 23 -6.72 1.50 15.44
C GLU A 23 -6.33 1.93 14.02
N ILE A 24 -7.32 2.15 13.16
CA ILE A 24 -7.10 2.66 11.81
C ILE A 24 -7.00 4.18 11.89
N PHE A 25 -5.80 4.68 11.64
CA PHE A 25 -5.46 6.09 11.77
C PHE A 25 -5.22 6.73 10.40
N LYS A 26 -5.98 7.76 10.08
CA LYS A 26 -5.87 8.53 8.83
C LYS A 26 -5.19 9.87 9.15
N PRO A 27 -3.85 9.99 9.02
CA PRO A 27 -3.10 11.15 9.49
C PRO A 27 -3.55 12.47 8.86
N GLU A 28 -4.06 12.44 7.62
CA GLU A 28 -4.58 13.62 6.93
C GLU A 28 -5.74 14.32 7.63
N ASN A 29 -6.41 13.64 8.58
CA ASN A 29 -7.53 14.19 9.34
C ASN A 29 -7.08 14.85 10.66
N PHE A 30 -5.77 14.86 10.96
CA PHE A 30 -5.25 15.31 12.22
C PHE A 30 -4.13 16.35 12.04
N GLU A 31 -4.03 17.27 12.99
CA GLU A 31 -2.90 18.19 13.05
C GLU A 31 -1.59 17.43 13.32
N LEU A 32 -0.46 17.98 12.87
CA LEU A 32 0.86 17.36 12.98
C LEU A 32 1.20 16.92 14.42
N ARG A 33 0.87 17.74 15.41
CA ARG A 33 1.12 17.40 16.82
C ARG A 33 0.40 16.13 17.24
N ALA A 34 -0.89 16.01 16.91
CA ALA A 34 -1.69 14.83 17.22
C ALA A 34 -1.16 13.57 16.51
N GLN A 35 -0.68 13.72 15.26
CA GLN A 35 -0.02 12.63 14.54
C GLN A 35 1.21 12.13 15.29
N LEU A 36 2.09 13.04 15.72
CA LEU A 36 3.32 12.72 16.44
C LEU A 36 3.04 12.05 17.79
N GLU A 37 2.07 12.59 18.57
CA GLU A 37 1.63 12.00 19.83
C GLU A 37 1.10 10.58 19.64
N LYS A 38 0.31 10.35 18.58
CA LYS A 38 -0.22 9.02 18.23
C LYS A 38 0.89 8.03 17.91
N TYR A 39 1.86 8.43 17.10
CA TYR A 39 2.97 7.56 16.71
C TYR A 39 3.86 7.21 17.90
N LEU A 40 4.13 8.16 18.80
CA LEU A 40 4.93 7.91 20.01
C LEU A 40 4.25 7.01 21.02
N SER A 41 2.91 7.08 21.13
CA SER A 41 2.15 6.25 22.07
C SER A 41 1.88 4.83 21.57
N SER A 42 2.18 4.54 20.30
CA SER A 42 1.89 3.24 19.69
C SER A 42 3.09 2.30 19.78
N GLN A 43 2.85 1.06 20.22
CA GLN A 43 3.88 0.01 20.29
C GLN A 43 4.17 -0.61 18.92
N ASN A 44 3.15 -0.74 18.09
CA ASN A 44 3.24 -1.28 16.73
C ASN A 44 2.59 -0.31 15.76
N LEU A 45 3.32 0.08 14.73
CA LEU A 45 2.88 0.97 13.67
C LEU A 45 2.93 0.21 12.35
N VAL A 46 1.80 0.20 11.63
CA VAL A 46 1.71 -0.37 10.29
C VAL A 46 1.39 0.76 9.31
N PHE A 47 2.25 0.96 8.35
CA PHE A 47 2.09 1.97 7.30
C PHE A 47 2.02 1.30 5.93
N SER A 48 1.17 1.79 5.07
CA SER A 48 1.39 1.65 3.64
C SER A 48 2.50 2.61 3.20
N GLU A 49 3.36 2.18 2.27
CA GLU A 49 4.41 3.01 1.72
C GLU A 49 3.84 4.31 1.16
N GLY A 50 4.14 5.44 1.79
CA GLY A 50 3.59 6.74 1.42
C GLY A 50 4.20 7.90 2.20
N SER A 51 3.71 9.12 1.92
CA SER A 51 4.24 10.36 2.47
C SER A 51 4.10 10.48 4.00
N ALA A 52 3.17 9.78 4.63
CA ALA A 52 3.00 9.76 6.08
C ALA A 52 4.27 9.30 6.82
N LEU A 53 5.10 8.46 6.20
CA LEU A 53 6.39 8.01 6.75
C LEU A 53 7.38 9.16 7.02
N HIS A 54 7.30 10.25 6.25
CA HIS A 54 8.16 11.40 6.46
C HIS A 54 7.93 12.08 7.81
N THR A 55 6.73 11.96 8.38
CA THR A 55 6.41 12.53 9.69
C THR A 55 7.23 11.88 10.82
N LEU A 56 7.61 10.59 10.66
CA LEU A 56 8.41 9.87 11.64
C LEU A 56 9.81 10.46 11.83
N GLN A 57 10.37 11.17 10.86
CA GLN A 57 11.67 11.83 10.99
C GLN A 57 11.65 13.03 11.98
N LEU A 58 10.47 13.54 12.30
CA LEU A 58 10.30 14.61 13.31
C LEU A 58 10.30 14.07 14.74
N LEU A 59 10.21 12.76 14.91
CA LEU A 59 10.29 12.10 16.20
C LEU A 59 11.76 11.85 16.58
N GLY A 60 12.03 11.84 17.88
CA GLY A 60 13.33 11.43 18.43
C GLY A 60 13.53 9.90 18.36
N SER A 61 14.17 9.33 19.35
CA SER A 61 14.23 7.90 19.61
C SER A 61 12.95 7.40 20.29
N ASN A 62 12.79 6.06 20.38
CA ASN A 62 11.71 5.37 21.08
C ASN A 62 10.38 5.30 20.34
N ILE A 63 10.40 5.25 19.03
CA ILE A 63 9.27 4.77 18.24
C ILE A 63 9.19 3.24 18.41
N GLY A 64 7.98 2.70 18.58
CA GLY A 64 7.76 1.26 18.65
C GLY A 64 8.20 0.50 17.38
N LYS A 65 7.66 -0.68 17.16
CA LYS A 65 7.93 -1.47 15.96
C LYS A 65 7.21 -0.86 14.77
N VAL A 66 7.90 -0.73 13.64
CA VAL A 66 7.37 -0.12 12.41
C VAL A 66 7.36 -1.16 11.29
N HIS A 67 6.19 -1.38 10.71
CA HIS A 67 6.01 -2.24 9.53
C HIS A 67 5.55 -1.36 8.38
N VAL A 68 6.35 -1.30 7.32
CA VAL A 68 6.03 -0.51 6.12
C VAL A 68 5.70 -1.47 4.98
N ILE A 69 4.42 -1.61 4.66
CA ILE A 69 3.98 -2.42 3.53
C ILE A 69 4.50 -1.78 2.25
N ARG A 70 5.46 -2.47 1.59
CA ARG A 70 6.02 -1.99 0.34
C ARG A 70 4.97 -1.94 -0.75
N ARG A 71 4.95 -0.84 -1.45
CA ARG A 71 4.23 -0.68 -2.70
C ARG A 71 5.17 -0.92 -3.89
N ARG A 72 6.38 -0.36 -3.84
CA ARG A 72 7.38 -0.49 -4.90
C ARG A 72 8.36 -1.64 -4.64
N PRO A 73 8.72 -2.43 -5.66
CA PRO A 73 9.71 -3.49 -5.49
C PRO A 73 11.08 -2.89 -5.12
N ASN A 74 11.77 -3.54 -4.19
CA ASN A 74 13.14 -3.22 -3.77
C ASN A 74 13.36 -1.77 -3.28
N TYR A 75 12.29 -1.11 -2.78
CA TYR A 75 12.38 0.25 -2.27
C TYR A 75 11.92 0.32 -0.81
N ASP A 76 12.83 0.66 0.08
CA ASP A 76 12.58 0.83 1.52
C ASP A 76 12.45 2.32 1.84
N MET A 77 11.27 2.87 1.62
CA MET A 77 10.98 4.30 1.81
C MET A 77 11.28 4.74 3.25
N CYS A 78 12.03 5.81 3.39
CA CYS A 78 12.39 6.42 4.68
C CYS A 78 13.22 5.54 5.63
N LYS A 79 13.74 4.39 5.20
CA LYS A 79 14.48 3.44 6.04
C LYS A 79 15.58 4.11 6.87
N ASN A 80 16.40 4.94 6.24
CA ASN A 80 17.52 5.61 6.90
C ASN A 80 17.08 6.61 7.98
N PHE A 81 15.85 7.11 7.90
CA PHE A 81 15.28 8.01 8.89
C PHE A 81 14.55 7.27 10.02
N ILE A 82 13.92 6.13 9.71
CA ILE A 82 13.11 5.38 10.68
C ILE A 82 13.99 4.46 11.54
N LEU A 83 14.92 3.74 10.91
CA LEU A 83 15.75 2.74 11.57
C LEU A 83 16.48 3.22 12.84
N PRO A 84 17.08 4.44 12.89
CA PRO A 84 17.75 4.92 14.11
C PRO A 84 16.78 5.36 15.21
N ARG A 85 15.46 5.38 14.96
CA ARG A 85 14.42 5.90 15.87
C ARG A 85 13.48 4.83 16.38
N ALA A 86 13.30 3.75 15.63
CA ALA A 86 12.35 2.69 15.93
C ALA A 86 13.04 1.49 16.61
N GLU A 87 12.28 0.75 17.44
CA GLU A 87 12.72 -0.51 18.02
C GLU A 87 13.10 -1.53 16.94
N SER A 88 12.28 -1.63 15.91
CA SER A 88 12.55 -2.41 14.70
C SER A 88 11.81 -1.83 13.50
N VAL A 89 12.31 -2.10 12.29
CA VAL A 89 11.68 -1.67 11.04
C VAL A 89 11.66 -2.82 10.06
N GLU A 90 10.48 -3.16 9.56
CA GLU A 90 10.29 -4.20 8.56
C GLU A 90 9.62 -3.63 7.30
N TYR A 91 9.96 -4.18 6.15
CA TYR A 91 9.43 -3.77 4.85
C TYR A 91 8.81 -4.98 4.11
N PRO A 92 7.65 -5.49 4.57
CA PRO A 92 6.99 -6.59 3.89
C PRO A 92 6.54 -6.22 2.47
N ALA A 93 6.87 -7.10 1.51
CA ALA A 93 6.39 -7.02 0.12
C ALA A 93 5.21 -7.99 -0.04
N LEU A 94 3.99 -7.46 -0.11
CA LEU A 94 2.78 -8.29 -0.12
C LEU A 94 2.44 -8.84 -1.51
N GLY A 95 2.93 -8.23 -2.59
CA GLY A 95 2.52 -8.68 -3.92
C GLY A 95 3.30 -8.10 -5.08
N GLY A 96 2.69 -8.12 -6.25
CA GLY A 96 3.22 -7.57 -7.50
C GLY A 96 2.74 -6.15 -7.77
N LEU A 97 3.59 -5.33 -8.38
CA LEU A 97 3.24 -3.98 -8.80
C LEU A 97 2.73 -3.98 -10.23
N VAL A 98 1.57 -3.37 -10.45
CA VAL A 98 0.96 -3.10 -11.76
C VAL A 98 1.08 -1.61 -12.06
N CYS A 99 1.66 -1.25 -13.20
CA CYS A 99 1.80 0.13 -13.64
C CYS A 99 1.89 0.23 -15.17
N GLY A 100 1.62 1.41 -15.71
CA GLY A 100 1.88 1.71 -17.11
C GLY A 100 3.35 2.01 -17.38
N LEU A 101 3.72 2.04 -18.67
CA LEU A 101 5.08 2.31 -19.14
C LEU A 101 5.18 3.73 -19.72
N ARG A 102 6.36 4.33 -19.56
CA ARG A 102 6.79 5.53 -20.29
C ARG A 102 8.14 5.23 -20.94
N ASN A 103 8.21 5.31 -22.27
CA ASN A 103 9.42 4.95 -23.04
C ASN A 103 9.94 3.53 -22.73
N ASN A 104 9.01 2.56 -22.59
CA ASN A 104 9.26 1.18 -22.18
C ASN A 104 9.79 0.99 -20.74
N GLU A 105 9.82 2.05 -19.93
CA GLU A 105 10.21 2.01 -18.51
C GLU A 105 8.97 2.04 -17.62
N PRO A 106 8.87 1.17 -16.61
CA PRO A 106 7.73 1.15 -15.69
C PRO A 106 7.69 2.40 -14.79
N LEU A 107 6.52 3.03 -14.70
CA LEU A 107 6.27 4.16 -13.81
C LEU A 107 5.93 3.68 -12.39
N LEU A 108 6.92 3.18 -11.67
CA LEU A 108 6.75 2.52 -10.37
C LEU A 108 6.08 3.40 -9.32
N GLU A 109 6.32 4.70 -9.35
CA GLU A 109 5.76 5.66 -8.37
C GLU A 109 4.25 5.81 -8.48
N CYS A 110 3.67 5.48 -9.64
CA CYS A 110 2.24 5.61 -9.90
C CYS A 110 1.51 4.26 -9.86
N GLY A 111 2.24 3.15 -9.69
CA GLY A 111 1.67 1.81 -9.76
C GLY A 111 0.77 1.45 -8.58
N ILE A 112 -0.06 0.43 -8.77
CA ILE A 112 -0.86 -0.21 -7.73
C ILE A 112 -0.29 -1.60 -7.43
N THR A 113 -0.09 -1.93 -6.17
CA THR A 113 0.37 -3.25 -5.73
C THR A 113 -0.81 -4.16 -5.47
N ILE A 114 -0.81 -5.34 -6.08
CA ILE A 114 -1.81 -6.38 -5.85
C ILE A 114 -1.22 -7.40 -4.90
N PRO A 115 -1.74 -7.55 -3.67
CA PRO A 115 -1.25 -8.53 -2.72
C PRO A 115 -1.55 -9.97 -3.18
N SER A 116 -0.64 -10.91 -2.91
CA SER A 116 -0.92 -12.33 -3.01
C SER A 116 -1.44 -12.84 -1.67
N VAL A 117 -2.40 -13.77 -1.71
CA VAL A 117 -3.00 -14.38 -0.51
C VAL A 117 -1.92 -14.91 0.42
N GLU A 118 -1.00 -15.73 -0.09
CA GLU A 118 0.07 -16.35 0.70
C GLU A 118 0.94 -15.33 1.46
N LYS A 119 1.36 -14.25 0.78
CA LYS A 119 2.22 -13.22 1.41
C LYS A 119 1.43 -12.40 2.42
N LEU A 120 0.17 -12.12 2.13
CA LEU A 120 -0.71 -11.40 3.04
C LEU A 120 -0.99 -12.22 4.31
N GLU A 121 -1.33 -13.51 4.17
CA GLU A 121 -1.51 -14.43 5.30
C GLU A 121 -0.27 -14.51 6.18
N ARG A 122 0.90 -14.67 5.56
CA ARG A 122 2.19 -14.73 6.27
C ARG A 122 2.44 -13.44 7.04
N PHE A 123 2.26 -12.30 6.40
CA PHE A 123 2.47 -10.99 7.03
C PHE A 123 1.53 -10.81 8.23
N LEU A 124 0.22 -10.98 8.04
CA LEU A 124 -0.77 -10.80 9.09
C LEU A 124 -0.58 -11.81 10.23
N SER A 125 -0.28 -13.07 9.91
CA SER A 125 -0.02 -14.08 10.92
C SER A 125 1.22 -13.77 11.76
N THR A 126 2.28 -13.29 11.14
CA THR A 126 3.50 -12.86 11.83
C THR A 126 3.24 -11.63 12.70
N LEU A 127 2.58 -10.63 12.17
CA LEU A 127 2.27 -9.38 12.87
C LEU A 127 1.36 -9.61 14.09
N LEU A 128 0.36 -10.48 13.95
CA LEU A 128 -0.65 -10.75 14.98
C LEU A 128 -0.28 -11.91 15.92
N GLY A 129 0.83 -12.62 15.64
CA GLY A 129 1.30 -13.74 16.45
C GLY A 129 0.36 -14.96 16.46
N LYS A 130 -0.50 -15.10 15.46
CA LYS A 130 -1.45 -16.22 15.30
C LYS A 130 -1.77 -16.46 13.84
N ALA A 131 -2.20 -17.69 13.51
CA ALA A 131 -2.63 -18.01 12.16
C ALA A 131 -3.85 -17.16 11.75
N ILE A 132 -3.73 -16.49 10.62
CA ILE A 132 -4.81 -15.73 9.99
C ILE A 132 -5.16 -16.42 8.67
N GLN A 133 -6.44 -16.67 8.48
CA GLN A 133 -6.96 -17.18 7.22
C GLN A 133 -7.62 -16.03 6.46
N ILE A 134 -7.25 -15.87 5.19
CA ILE A 134 -7.77 -14.81 4.33
C ILE A 134 -9.10 -15.23 3.71
N ASP A 135 -10.10 -14.38 3.79
CA ASP A 135 -11.30 -14.47 2.97
C ASP A 135 -10.94 -14.03 1.55
N ILE A 136 -10.67 -15.02 0.68
CA ILE A 136 -10.19 -14.80 -0.68
C ILE A 136 -11.25 -14.10 -1.53
N GLU A 137 -12.54 -14.40 -1.33
CA GLU A 137 -13.62 -13.80 -2.10
C GLU A 137 -13.73 -12.31 -1.79
N LEU A 138 -13.77 -11.98 -0.51
CA LEU A 138 -13.83 -10.58 -0.05
C LEU A 138 -12.58 -9.81 -0.44
N LEU A 139 -11.39 -10.39 -0.30
CA LEU A 139 -10.14 -9.74 -0.72
C LEU A 139 -10.16 -9.43 -2.22
N ASN A 140 -10.56 -10.40 -3.05
CA ASN A 140 -10.64 -10.21 -4.50
C ASN A 140 -11.67 -9.15 -4.90
N GLU A 141 -12.81 -9.09 -4.22
CA GLU A 141 -13.81 -8.03 -4.43
C GLU A 141 -13.20 -6.64 -4.16
N ARG A 142 -12.50 -6.47 -3.03
CA ARG A 142 -11.83 -5.20 -2.69
C ARG A 142 -10.77 -4.84 -3.71
N ILE A 143 -9.94 -5.81 -4.12
CA ILE A 143 -8.91 -5.59 -5.14
C ILE A 143 -9.54 -5.14 -6.46
N LYS A 144 -10.60 -5.79 -6.93
CA LYS A 144 -11.31 -5.41 -8.18
C LYS A 144 -11.85 -3.98 -8.09
N ASN A 145 -12.51 -3.64 -7.01
CA ASN A 145 -13.06 -2.30 -6.81
C ASN A 145 -11.97 -1.21 -6.83
N ASP A 146 -10.81 -1.48 -6.23
CA ASP A 146 -9.69 -0.54 -6.22
C ASP A 146 -9.02 -0.45 -7.59
N LEU A 147 -8.90 -1.56 -8.33
CA LEU A 147 -8.36 -1.57 -9.69
C LEU A 147 -9.23 -0.80 -10.68
N VAL A 148 -10.58 -0.91 -10.58
CA VAL A 148 -11.50 -0.11 -11.39
C VAL A 148 -11.26 1.37 -11.16
N LYS A 149 -11.27 1.82 -9.90
CA LYS A 149 -11.03 3.23 -9.53
C LYS A 149 -9.65 3.71 -9.98
N TYR A 150 -8.64 2.87 -9.78
CA TYR A 150 -7.27 3.18 -10.19
C TYR A 150 -7.17 3.36 -11.71
N TYR A 151 -7.72 2.41 -12.48
CA TYR A 151 -7.68 2.47 -13.94
C TYR A 151 -8.42 3.71 -14.47
N GLN A 152 -9.62 4.00 -13.99
CA GLN A 152 -10.38 5.20 -14.35
C GLN A 152 -9.60 6.48 -14.01
N GLY A 153 -9.03 6.57 -12.81
CA GLY A 153 -8.20 7.71 -12.42
C GLY A 153 -6.95 7.88 -13.28
N GLU A 154 -6.36 6.78 -13.77
CA GLU A 154 -5.22 6.84 -14.68
C GLU A 154 -5.62 7.31 -16.08
N LEU A 155 -6.79 6.93 -16.60
CA LEU A 155 -7.33 7.44 -17.88
C LEU A 155 -7.57 8.96 -17.86
N GLU A 156 -7.96 9.51 -16.71
CA GLU A 156 -8.16 10.95 -16.53
C GLU A 156 -6.86 11.71 -16.22
N SER A 157 -5.80 11.02 -15.94
CA SER A 157 -4.52 11.62 -15.54
C SER A 157 -3.74 12.19 -16.72
N ALA A 158 -2.77 13.06 -16.43
CA ALA A 158 -1.82 13.54 -17.45
C ALA A 158 -1.00 12.40 -18.09
N ARG A 159 -0.88 11.25 -17.41
CA ARG A 159 -0.18 10.04 -17.90
C ARG A 159 -0.91 9.38 -19.05
N ALA A 160 -2.24 9.50 -19.13
CA ALA A 160 -3.02 8.98 -20.25
C ALA A 160 -2.59 9.57 -21.61
N LYS A 161 -1.93 10.74 -21.61
CA LYS A 161 -1.37 11.39 -22.80
C LYS A 161 -0.02 10.83 -23.24
N ILE A 162 0.60 9.98 -22.43
CA ILE A 162 1.88 9.34 -22.77
C ILE A 162 1.60 8.21 -23.76
N ALA A 163 2.31 8.21 -24.88
CA ALA A 163 2.13 7.19 -25.90
C ALA A 163 2.35 5.78 -25.33
N GLY A 164 1.39 4.87 -25.56
CA GLY A 164 1.44 3.50 -25.10
C GLY A 164 1.19 3.27 -23.59
N TYR A 165 0.99 4.33 -22.79
CA TYR A 165 0.77 4.20 -21.35
C TYR A 165 -0.48 3.38 -21.02
N ASN A 166 -1.63 3.77 -21.56
CA ASN A 166 -2.91 3.12 -21.28
C ASN A 166 -2.91 1.65 -21.74
N SER A 167 -2.35 1.36 -22.93
CA SER A 167 -2.27 0.00 -23.44
C SER A 167 -1.34 -0.90 -22.61
N SER A 168 -0.23 -0.35 -22.13
CA SER A 168 0.70 -1.08 -21.27
C SER A 168 0.11 -1.33 -19.86
N LEU A 169 -0.61 -0.34 -19.30
CA LEU A 169 -1.32 -0.50 -18.04
C LEU A 169 -2.42 -1.55 -18.14
N LEU A 170 -3.22 -1.49 -19.21
CA LEU A 170 -4.26 -2.46 -19.49
C LEU A 170 -3.70 -3.89 -19.59
N LYS A 171 -2.59 -4.04 -20.29
CA LYS A 171 -1.90 -5.32 -20.41
C LYS A 171 -1.45 -5.82 -19.04
N ALA A 172 -0.84 -4.96 -18.21
CA ALA A 172 -0.36 -5.32 -16.89
C ALA A 172 -1.50 -5.76 -15.95
N ILE A 173 -2.68 -5.10 -16.00
CA ILE A 173 -3.87 -5.49 -15.22
C ILE A 173 -4.37 -6.88 -15.68
N LYS A 174 -4.41 -7.14 -16.98
CA LYS A 174 -4.82 -8.45 -17.53
C LYS A 174 -3.85 -9.56 -17.13
N GLU A 175 -2.55 -9.32 -17.23
CA GLU A 175 -1.50 -10.27 -16.82
C GLU A 175 -1.53 -10.57 -15.32
N ALA A 176 -2.00 -9.63 -14.51
CA ALA A 176 -2.25 -9.84 -13.09
C ALA A 176 -3.53 -10.65 -12.77
N GLY A 177 -4.31 -11.08 -13.80
CA GLY A 177 -5.49 -11.92 -13.65
C GLY A 177 -6.81 -11.15 -13.49
N TYR A 178 -6.83 -9.84 -13.73
CA TYR A 178 -8.01 -8.97 -13.53
C TYR A 178 -8.58 -8.42 -14.86
N ALA A 179 -8.65 -9.26 -15.88
CA ALA A 179 -9.14 -8.85 -17.19
C ALA A 179 -10.60 -8.34 -17.17
N GLU A 180 -11.43 -8.86 -16.28
CA GLU A 180 -12.84 -8.48 -16.13
C GLU A 180 -13.06 -7.05 -15.61
N VAL A 181 -12.07 -6.47 -14.93
CA VAL A 181 -12.11 -5.08 -14.43
C VAL A 181 -12.32 -4.07 -15.57
N ILE A 182 -11.96 -4.45 -16.80
CA ILE A 182 -11.87 -3.58 -17.96
C ILE A 182 -13.03 -3.81 -18.93
N ASN A 183 -13.71 -4.96 -18.85
CA ASN A 183 -14.79 -5.34 -19.77
C ASN A 183 -16.17 -4.79 -19.35
N ASN A 184 -16.25 -4.01 -18.28
CA ASN A 184 -17.49 -3.41 -17.77
C ASN A 184 -17.73 -1.99 -18.28
N GLU A 185 -17.05 -1.58 -19.35
CA GLU A 185 -17.37 -0.40 -20.17
C GLU A 185 -17.90 -0.89 -21.56
#